data_5355ab475684e656adc1196ce64a9bca
#
_entry.id   5355ab475684e656adc1196ce64a9bca
#
_cell.length_a   1.000
_cell.length_b   1.000
_cell.length_c   1.000
_cell.angle_alpha   90.00
_cell.angle_beta   90.00
_cell.angle_gamma   90.00
#
_symmetry.space_group_name_H-M   'P 1'
#
loop_
_entity.id
_entity.type
_entity.pdbx_description
1 polymer ?
#
loop_
_entity_poly.entity_id
_entity_poly.type
_entity_poly.pdbx_seq_one_letter_code
_entity_poly.pdbx_strand_id
1 'polypeptide(L)'
;MNASLNEKLRAVKWGEFKYKEVFNRIEQGRRLKKDDQIDGTIPFVMSGTTNAGVVNYISNPVASFPKNAITIDIFGNTFYRNYAFGAGDDTGVYWNDATAYSSNAMLFFAVAMQKSMMGRFSYGKKLRSSQSEDFTMHLPVTDDGAIDFDFMESFIAELEAERVAELSAYLTVSGLDNYELSSDEENALKNYQSLKWDTYNLEKLFGKSTRGKRLKGDDRIAGTLPFVTAGEASEGISAYISNEVEVFEKNTTTIDMFGSAKYRNYKYGADDHVAVVHTEAVPMKAAIFVTSACHKAAH
;
A
#
# COMPACT_ATOMS: atom_id res chain seq x y z
N MET A 1 -5.38 -5.14 -13.78
CA MET A 1 -5.84 -6.49 -14.18
C MET A 1 -6.28 -6.41 -15.64
N ASN A 2 -5.71 -7.23 -16.50
CA ASN A 2 -5.96 -7.19 -17.94
C ASN A 2 -7.35 -7.73 -18.32
N ALA A 3 -7.73 -7.61 -19.61
CA ALA A 3 -9.03 -8.06 -20.10
C ALA A 3 -9.23 -9.58 -19.92
N SER A 4 -8.16 -10.37 -20.14
CA SER A 4 -8.17 -11.83 -20.03
C SER A 4 -8.52 -12.32 -18.61
N LEU A 5 -7.87 -11.78 -17.57
CA LEU A 5 -8.18 -12.13 -16.18
C LEU A 5 -9.60 -11.73 -15.77
N ASN A 6 -10.09 -10.58 -16.25
CA ASN A 6 -11.48 -10.17 -16.01
C ASN A 6 -12.49 -11.12 -16.68
N GLU A 7 -12.19 -11.60 -17.89
CA GLU A 7 -13.03 -12.58 -18.58
C GLU A 7 -13.07 -13.92 -17.83
N LYS A 8 -11.94 -14.41 -17.33
CA LYS A 8 -11.87 -15.62 -16.50
C LYS A 8 -12.77 -15.50 -15.24
N LEU A 9 -12.71 -14.37 -14.52
CA LEU A 9 -13.57 -14.13 -13.35
C LEU A 9 -15.07 -14.07 -13.69
N ARG A 10 -15.42 -13.64 -14.90
CA ARG A 10 -16.82 -13.61 -15.36
C ARG A 10 -17.32 -14.96 -15.81
N ALA A 11 -16.44 -15.80 -16.34
CA ALA A 11 -16.78 -17.10 -16.89
C ALA A 11 -16.86 -18.22 -15.84
N VAL A 12 -16.12 -18.09 -14.73
CA VAL A 12 -16.09 -19.12 -13.68
C VAL A 12 -17.42 -19.18 -12.93
N LYS A 13 -17.84 -20.38 -12.52
CA LYS A 13 -18.99 -20.59 -11.65
C LYS A 13 -18.62 -20.23 -10.21
N TRP A 14 -19.57 -19.66 -9.48
CA TRP A 14 -19.38 -19.24 -8.10
C TRP A 14 -20.32 -20.01 -7.17
N GLY A 15 -19.77 -20.53 -6.08
CA GLY A 15 -20.52 -21.15 -4.99
C GLY A 15 -20.40 -20.29 -3.71
N GLU A 16 -21.33 -20.48 -2.80
CA GLU A 16 -21.35 -19.80 -1.50
C GLU A 16 -20.89 -20.77 -0.41
N PHE A 17 -19.91 -20.36 0.39
CA PHE A 17 -19.30 -21.18 1.44
C PHE A 17 -19.23 -20.40 2.75
N LYS A 18 -19.56 -21.08 3.86
CA LYS A 18 -19.39 -20.49 5.19
C LYS A 18 -17.93 -20.50 5.61
N TYR A 19 -17.53 -19.53 6.41
CA TYR A 19 -16.15 -19.47 6.92
C TYR A 19 -15.75 -20.74 7.67
N LYS A 20 -16.64 -21.29 8.50
CA LYS A 20 -16.38 -22.54 9.23
C LYS A 20 -16.28 -23.79 8.36
N GLU A 21 -16.73 -23.75 7.12
CA GLU A 21 -16.57 -24.85 6.15
C GLU A 21 -15.18 -24.87 5.53
N VAL A 22 -14.51 -23.70 5.50
CA VAL A 22 -13.15 -23.52 4.94
C VAL A 22 -12.11 -23.52 6.07
N PHE A 23 -12.39 -22.87 7.19
CA PHE A 23 -11.46 -22.71 8.30
C PHE A 23 -11.98 -23.47 9.53
N ASN A 24 -11.24 -24.48 9.99
CA ASN A 24 -11.59 -25.21 11.21
C ASN A 24 -11.10 -24.52 12.51
N ARG A 25 -10.37 -23.42 12.37
CA ARG A 25 -9.90 -22.57 13.46
C ARG A 25 -10.30 -21.13 13.18
N ILE A 26 -11.13 -20.59 14.07
CA ILE A 26 -11.60 -19.20 14.06
C ILE A 26 -11.46 -18.68 15.49
N GLU A 27 -10.44 -17.86 15.72
CA GLU A 27 -10.12 -17.37 17.07
C GLU A 27 -10.01 -15.86 17.10
N GLN A 28 -10.16 -15.27 18.29
CA GLN A 28 -9.92 -13.85 18.52
C GLN A 28 -8.53 -13.68 19.13
N GLY A 29 -7.79 -12.65 18.69
CA GLY A 29 -6.55 -12.25 19.30
C GLY A 29 -6.71 -11.81 20.77
N ARG A 30 -5.63 -11.55 21.48
CA ARG A 30 -5.61 -11.18 22.89
C ARG A 30 -5.11 -9.77 23.10
N ARG A 31 -5.75 -9.07 24.04
CA ARG A 31 -5.36 -7.72 24.38
C ARG A 31 -3.93 -7.67 24.94
N LEU A 32 -3.09 -6.83 24.34
CA LEU A 32 -1.80 -6.43 24.83
C LEU A 32 -1.70 -4.92 24.71
N LYS A 33 -1.63 -4.22 25.85
CA LYS A 33 -1.52 -2.78 25.86
C LYS A 33 -0.16 -2.33 25.34
N LYS A 34 -0.09 -1.15 24.74
CA LYS A 34 1.16 -0.60 24.19
C LYS A 34 2.29 -0.57 25.24
N ASP A 35 1.98 -0.15 26.46
CA ASP A 35 2.96 -0.04 27.55
C ASP A 35 3.45 -1.39 28.10
N ASP A 36 2.71 -2.48 27.80
CA ASP A 36 3.06 -3.85 28.20
C ASP A 36 3.82 -4.59 27.09
N GLN A 37 4.00 -3.98 25.91
CA GLN A 37 4.72 -4.57 24.79
C GLN A 37 6.23 -4.53 25.04
N ILE A 38 6.89 -5.67 24.83
CA ILE A 38 8.33 -5.82 24.91
C ILE A 38 8.84 -5.99 23.48
N ASP A 39 9.81 -5.16 23.09
CA ASP A 39 10.40 -5.22 21.76
C ASP A 39 10.95 -6.59 21.41
N GLY A 40 10.78 -7.00 20.16
CA GLY A 40 11.19 -8.31 19.69
C GLY A 40 11.07 -8.47 18.19
N THR A 41 10.84 -9.70 17.72
CA THR A 41 10.83 -10.05 16.29
C THR A 41 9.48 -10.59 15.81
N ILE A 42 8.52 -10.81 16.71
CA ILE A 42 7.19 -11.34 16.34
C ILE A 42 6.31 -10.16 15.91
N PRO A 43 5.84 -10.12 14.64
CA PRO A 43 4.89 -9.09 14.21
C PRO A 43 3.62 -9.14 15.06
N PHE A 44 3.21 -8.01 15.61
CA PHE A 44 1.98 -7.87 16.38
C PHE A 44 0.96 -7.09 15.56
N VAL A 45 -0.18 -7.73 15.26
CA VAL A 45 -1.22 -7.16 14.41
C VAL A 45 -2.40 -6.67 15.23
N MET A 46 -2.92 -5.52 14.86
CA MET A 46 -4.12 -4.91 15.40
C MET A 46 -4.99 -4.34 14.27
N SER A 47 -6.13 -3.79 14.65
CA SER A 47 -7.03 -3.12 13.72
C SER A 47 -6.36 -1.95 13.01
N GLY A 48 -6.48 -1.90 11.69
CA GLY A 48 -5.98 -0.83 10.83
C GLY A 48 -5.44 -1.33 9.50
N THR A 49 -5.24 -0.40 8.57
CA THR A 49 -4.74 -0.69 7.21
C THR A 49 -3.27 -0.34 7.01
N THR A 50 -2.73 0.56 7.82
CA THR A 50 -1.31 0.95 7.76
C THR A 50 -0.44 -0.26 8.06
N ASN A 51 0.58 -0.49 7.24
CA ASN A 51 1.48 -1.65 7.31
C ASN A 51 0.69 -2.99 7.46
N ALA A 52 -0.43 -3.11 6.75
CA ALA A 52 -1.35 -4.25 6.84
C ALA A 52 -1.77 -4.59 8.28
N GLY A 53 -1.87 -3.61 9.18
CA GLY A 53 -2.24 -3.77 10.58
C GLY A 53 -1.10 -4.23 11.51
N VAL A 54 0.15 -4.36 11.03
CA VAL A 54 1.31 -4.62 11.88
C VAL A 54 1.68 -3.32 12.61
N VAL A 55 1.46 -3.29 13.91
CA VAL A 55 1.66 -2.07 14.74
C VAL A 55 3.00 -2.08 15.47
N ASN A 56 3.59 -3.25 15.71
CA ASN A 56 4.88 -3.38 16.39
C ASN A 56 5.48 -4.78 16.13
N TYR A 57 6.73 -4.97 16.57
CA TYR A 57 7.40 -6.27 16.66
C TYR A 57 7.71 -6.53 18.13
N ILE A 58 7.21 -7.67 18.66
CA ILE A 58 7.21 -7.97 20.09
C ILE A 58 7.92 -9.29 20.41
N SER A 59 8.28 -9.45 21.67
CA SER A 59 8.78 -10.72 22.26
C SER A 59 7.84 -11.29 23.32
N ASN A 60 6.74 -10.63 23.62
CA ASN A 60 5.76 -11.12 24.59
C ASN A 60 5.21 -12.48 24.16
N PRO A 61 4.98 -13.43 25.10
CA PRO A 61 4.34 -14.71 24.83
C PRO A 61 2.81 -14.55 24.65
N VAL A 62 2.39 -13.56 23.91
CA VAL A 62 0.98 -13.35 23.52
C VAL A 62 0.64 -14.36 22.46
N ALA A 63 -0.63 -14.80 22.43
CA ALA A 63 -1.12 -15.81 21.51
C ALA A 63 -0.45 -15.73 20.13
N SER A 64 0.52 -16.63 19.92
CA SER A 64 1.18 -16.78 18.64
C SER A 64 0.28 -17.56 17.73
N PHE A 65 -0.09 -16.96 16.60
CA PHE A 65 -0.84 -17.61 15.55
C PHE A 65 0.10 -18.14 14.46
N PRO A 66 -0.27 -19.25 13.81
CA PRO A 66 0.56 -19.85 12.80
C PRO A 66 0.66 -18.97 11.55
N LYS A 67 1.70 -19.18 10.75
CA LYS A 67 1.71 -18.73 9.37
C LYS A 67 0.58 -19.40 8.58
N ASN A 68 0.30 -18.87 7.39
CA ASN A 68 -0.77 -19.35 6.53
C ASN A 68 -2.16 -19.16 7.15
N ALA A 69 -2.37 -18.00 7.75
CA ALA A 69 -3.63 -17.59 8.36
C ALA A 69 -4.16 -16.30 7.72
N ILE A 70 -5.44 -16.04 7.91
CA ILE A 70 -6.08 -14.79 7.51
C ILE A 70 -6.49 -14.03 8.77
N THR A 71 -6.26 -12.73 8.80
CA THR A 71 -6.75 -11.85 9.87
C THR A 71 -7.87 -10.98 9.35
N ILE A 72 -8.91 -10.80 10.16
CA ILE A 72 -9.97 -9.80 9.93
C ILE A 72 -10.09 -8.95 11.18
N ASP A 73 -9.93 -7.66 11.03
CA ASP A 73 -10.09 -6.74 12.15
C ASP A 73 -11.57 -6.39 12.43
N ILE A 74 -11.80 -5.62 13.50
CA ILE A 74 -13.14 -5.21 13.92
C ILE A 74 -13.89 -4.37 12.87
N PHE A 75 -13.25 -3.86 11.83
CA PHE A 75 -13.84 -3.08 10.74
C PHE A 75 -13.99 -3.89 9.45
N GLY A 76 -13.51 -5.14 9.42
CA GLY A 76 -13.56 -6.02 8.27
C GLY A 76 -12.34 -5.94 7.35
N ASN A 77 -11.29 -5.20 7.74
CA ASN A 77 -10.03 -5.21 6.98
C ASN A 77 -9.40 -6.60 7.08
N THR A 78 -9.12 -7.20 5.94
CA THR A 78 -8.74 -8.61 5.82
C THR A 78 -7.35 -8.73 5.21
N PHE A 79 -6.48 -9.52 5.84
CA PHE A 79 -5.10 -9.70 5.36
C PHE A 79 -4.67 -11.16 5.48
N TYR A 80 -4.02 -11.69 4.45
CA TYR A 80 -3.30 -12.94 4.49
C TYR A 80 -1.95 -12.78 5.22
N ARG A 81 -1.60 -13.77 6.07
CA ARG A 81 -0.37 -13.82 6.85
C ARG A 81 0.43 -15.05 6.47
N ASN A 82 1.51 -14.86 5.73
CA ASN A 82 2.44 -15.94 5.36
C ASN A 82 3.55 -16.15 6.41
N TYR A 83 3.46 -15.51 7.56
CA TYR A 83 4.37 -15.55 8.70
C TYR A 83 3.61 -15.78 10.00
N ALA A 84 4.29 -16.28 11.05
CA ALA A 84 3.74 -16.39 12.40
C ALA A 84 3.67 -15.00 13.07
N PHE A 85 2.62 -14.73 13.83
CA PHE A 85 2.35 -13.40 14.40
C PHE A 85 1.57 -13.47 15.71
N GLY A 86 1.58 -12.38 16.47
CA GLY A 86 0.64 -12.12 17.55
C GLY A 86 -0.52 -11.26 17.07
N ALA A 87 -1.70 -11.38 17.70
CA ALA A 87 -2.86 -10.55 17.33
C ALA A 87 -3.54 -9.95 18.56
N GLY A 88 -3.95 -8.68 18.45
CA GLY A 88 -4.73 -7.95 19.44
C GLY A 88 -6.18 -8.41 19.53
N ASP A 89 -6.87 -8.02 20.61
CA ASP A 89 -8.28 -8.38 20.84
C ASP A 89 -9.30 -7.73 19.88
N ASP A 90 -8.81 -6.90 18.98
CA ASP A 90 -9.54 -6.25 17.89
C ASP A 90 -9.37 -6.97 16.53
N THR A 91 -8.74 -8.14 16.52
CA THR A 91 -8.42 -8.90 15.32
C THR A 91 -8.81 -10.36 15.47
N GLY A 92 -9.67 -10.86 14.56
CA GLY A 92 -9.99 -12.27 14.41
C GLY A 92 -8.97 -12.97 13.51
N VAL A 93 -8.68 -14.23 13.79
CA VAL A 93 -7.71 -15.05 13.06
C VAL A 93 -8.38 -16.32 12.56
N TYR A 94 -8.16 -16.65 11.28
CA TYR A 94 -8.80 -17.74 10.56
C TYR A 94 -7.73 -18.61 9.90
N TRP A 95 -7.71 -19.91 10.21
CA TRP A 95 -6.78 -20.84 9.56
C TRP A 95 -7.35 -22.26 9.54
N ASN A 96 -6.70 -23.15 8.84
CA ASN A 96 -7.04 -24.57 8.85
C ASN A 96 -5.79 -25.36 9.23
N ASP A 97 -5.86 -26.14 10.32
CA ASP A 97 -4.79 -27.00 10.79
C ASP A 97 -4.91 -28.45 10.31
N ALA A 98 -6.04 -28.81 9.70
CA ALA A 98 -6.27 -30.11 9.11
C ALA A 98 -5.95 -30.14 7.58
N THR A 99 -6.14 -29.00 6.90
CA THR A 99 -5.90 -28.86 5.45
C THR A 99 -4.90 -27.74 5.21
N ALA A 100 -3.76 -28.06 4.61
CA ALA A 100 -2.76 -27.06 4.23
C ALA A 100 -3.16 -26.44 2.88
N TYR A 101 -3.85 -25.31 2.90
CA TYR A 101 -4.10 -24.53 1.69
C TYR A 101 -2.82 -23.86 1.19
N SER A 102 -2.69 -23.73 -0.12
CA SER A 102 -1.58 -23.00 -0.72
C SER A 102 -1.67 -21.47 -0.41
N SER A 103 -0.57 -20.75 -0.59
CA SER A 103 -0.56 -19.29 -0.46
C SER A 103 -1.52 -18.61 -1.46
N ASN A 104 -1.64 -19.12 -2.67
CA ASN A 104 -2.51 -18.58 -3.69
C ASN A 104 -3.99 -18.75 -3.32
N ALA A 105 -4.38 -19.94 -2.85
CA ALA A 105 -5.73 -20.18 -2.33
C ALA A 105 -6.03 -19.25 -1.14
N MET A 106 -5.09 -19.09 -0.20
CA MET A 106 -5.25 -18.22 0.96
C MET A 106 -5.37 -16.74 0.58
N LEU A 107 -4.62 -16.27 -0.42
CA LEU A 107 -4.76 -14.92 -0.98
C LEU A 107 -6.16 -14.74 -1.60
N PHE A 108 -6.63 -15.74 -2.34
CA PHE A 108 -7.96 -15.69 -2.93
C PHE A 108 -9.05 -15.65 -1.84
N PHE A 109 -8.95 -16.50 -0.81
CA PHE A 109 -9.86 -16.48 0.34
C PHE A 109 -9.85 -15.12 1.05
N ALA A 110 -8.67 -14.53 1.28
CA ALA A 110 -8.58 -13.23 1.94
C ALA A 110 -9.35 -12.14 1.19
N VAL A 111 -9.24 -12.11 -0.15
CA VAL A 111 -9.99 -11.16 -0.99
C VAL A 111 -11.49 -11.47 -0.99
N ALA A 112 -11.88 -12.74 -1.06
CA ALA A 112 -13.29 -13.15 -1.00
C ALA A 112 -13.92 -12.77 0.36
N MET A 113 -13.21 -13.03 1.46
CA MET A 113 -13.63 -12.63 2.81
C MET A 113 -13.74 -11.11 2.93
N GLN A 114 -12.74 -10.35 2.48
CA GLN A 114 -12.79 -8.89 2.51
C GLN A 114 -14.00 -8.36 1.73
N LYS A 115 -14.25 -8.90 0.54
CA LYS A 115 -15.42 -8.51 -0.26
C LYS A 115 -16.74 -8.79 0.47
N SER A 116 -16.83 -9.91 1.18
CA SER A 116 -18.03 -10.27 1.95
C SER A 116 -18.23 -9.37 3.19
N MET A 117 -17.17 -8.68 3.66
CA MET A 117 -17.21 -7.77 4.82
C MET A 117 -17.49 -6.32 4.45
N MET A 118 -17.36 -5.94 3.18
CA MET A 118 -17.49 -4.55 2.74
C MET A 118 -18.78 -3.89 3.21
N GLY A 119 -18.66 -2.75 3.91
CA GLY A 119 -19.79 -1.94 4.38
C GLY A 119 -20.58 -2.53 5.55
N ARG A 120 -20.19 -3.68 6.11
CA ARG A 120 -20.93 -4.35 7.19
C ARG A 120 -20.55 -3.86 8.59
N PHE A 121 -19.34 -3.34 8.77
CA PHE A 121 -18.78 -2.98 10.07
C PHE A 121 -18.31 -1.53 10.11
N SER A 122 -18.39 -0.92 11.29
CA SER A 122 -18.02 0.47 11.55
C SER A 122 -17.68 0.64 13.03
N TYR A 123 -17.31 1.84 13.45
CA TYR A 123 -17.02 2.12 14.87
C TYR A 123 -18.18 1.74 15.81
N GLY A 124 -19.43 1.96 15.37
CA GLY A 124 -20.64 1.57 16.13
C GLY A 124 -21.06 0.10 16.02
N LYS A 125 -20.48 -0.66 15.08
CA LYS A 125 -20.82 -2.07 14.82
C LYS A 125 -19.56 -2.86 14.51
N LYS A 126 -18.84 -3.27 15.55
CA LYS A 126 -17.56 -3.97 15.45
C LYS A 126 -17.74 -5.47 15.23
N LEU A 127 -16.92 -6.06 14.38
CA LEU A 127 -16.84 -7.50 14.18
C LEU A 127 -16.18 -8.18 15.38
N ARG A 128 -16.65 -9.41 15.71
CA ARG A 128 -15.96 -10.39 16.54
C ARG A 128 -15.89 -11.72 15.81
N SER A 129 -14.76 -12.43 15.91
CA SER A 129 -14.54 -13.67 15.16
C SER A 129 -15.62 -14.71 15.42
N SER A 130 -16.10 -14.84 16.68
CA SER A 130 -17.20 -15.76 17.06
C SER A 130 -18.54 -15.47 16.37
N GLN A 131 -18.72 -14.29 15.78
CA GLN A 131 -19.92 -13.93 15.03
C GLN A 131 -19.82 -14.31 13.55
N SER A 132 -18.64 -14.66 13.07
CA SER A 132 -18.32 -14.80 11.65
C SER A 132 -18.30 -16.24 11.14
N GLU A 133 -18.46 -17.23 12.00
CA GLU A 133 -18.43 -18.65 11.62
C GLU A 133 -19.43 -18.98 10.50
N ASP A 134 -20.63 -18.41 10.58
CA ASP A 134 -21.71 -18.58 9.60
C ASP A 134 -21.71 -17.49 8.51
N PHE A 135 -20.73 -16.61 8.47
CA PHE A 135 -20.62 -15.68 7.35
C PHE A 135 -20.17 -16.42 6.10
N THR A 136 -20.71 -15.97 4.97
CA THR A 136 -20.46 -16.59 3.68
C THR A 136 -19.55 -15.75 2.81
N MET A 137 -18.80 -16.42 1.97
CA MET A 137 -18.02 -15.85 0.88
C MET A 137 -18.28 -16.62 -0.40
N HIS A 138 -18.10 -15.94 -1.53
CA HIS A 138 -18.22 -16.59 -2.85
C HIS A 138 -16.87 -17.05 -3.31
N LEU A 139 -16.78 -18.33 -3.69
CA LEU A 139 -15.57 -18.96 -4.21
C LEU A 139 -15.85 -19.61 -5.57
N PRO A 140 -14.85 -19.72 -6.45
CA PRO A 140 -15.01 -20.48 -7.70
C PRO A 140 -15.28 -21.94 -7.39
N VAL A 141 -16.14 -22.56 -8.21
CA VAL A 141 -16.54 -23.97 -8.06
C VAL A 141 -16.38 -24.71 -9.37
N THR A 142 -16.03 -25.98 -9.24
CA THR A 142 -16.06 -26.99 -10.30
C THR A 142 -17.50 -27.34 -10.71
N ASP A 143 -17.67 -28.13 -11.74
CA ASP A 143 -19.00 -28.52 -12.24
C ASP A 143 -19.81 -29.34 -11.23
N ASP A 144 -19.15 -30.05 -10.33
CA ASP A 144 -19.79 -30.82 -9.23
C ASP A 144 -20.03 -29.97 -7.97
N GLY A 145 -19.69 -28.68 -7.98
CA GLY A 145 -19.94 -27.73 -6.89
C GLY A 145 -18.87 -27.71 -5.79
N ALA A 146 -17.76 -28.45 -5.95
CA ALA A 146 -16.62 -28.35 -5.05
C ALA A 146 -15.82 -27.04 -5.29
N ILE A 147 -15.05 -26.60 -4.29
CA ILE A 147 -14.16 -25.43 -4.45
C ILE A 147 -13.13 -25.72 -5.54
N ASP A 148 -13.03 -24.85 -6.53
CA ASP A 148 -12.07 -24.95 -7.65
C ASP A 148 -10.71 -24.34 -7.26
N PHE A 149 -9.89 -25.14 -6.61
CA PHE A 149 -8.54 -24.74 -6.23
C PHE A 149 -7.63 -24.52 -7.42
N ASP A 150 -7.78 -25.29 -8.50
CA ASP A 150 -6.95 -25.15 -9.70
C ASP A 150 -7.19 -23.80 -10.37
N PHE A 151 -8.45 -23.35 -10.41
CA PHE A 151 -8.75 -22.00 -10.85
C PHE A 151 -8.08 -20.93 -9.97
N MET A 152 -8.17 -21.05 -8.63
CA MET A 152 -7.54 -20.08 -7.73
C MET A 152 -6.03 -20.02 -7.91
N GLU A 153 -5.36 -21.18 -8.00
CA GLU A 153 -3.92 -21.26 -8.22
C GLU A 153 -3.51 -20.58 -9.52
N SER A 154 -4.14 -20.97 -10.62
CA SER A 154 -3.80 -20.43 -11.94
C SER A 154 -4.10 -18.93 -12.04
N PHE A 155 -5.21 -18.47 -11.47
CA PHE A 155 -5.62 -17.07 -11.49
C PHE A 155 -4.64 -16.18 -10.72
N ILE A 156 -4.26 -16.56 -9.50
CA ILE A 156 -3.33 -15.78 -8.68
C ILE A 156 -1.93 -15.80 -9.32
N ALA A 157 -1.45 -16.94 -9.79
CA ALA A 157 -0.16 -17.04 -10.46
C ALA A 157 -0.08 -16.12 -11.71
N GLU A 158 -1.15 -16.09 -12.51
CA GLU A 158 -1.22 -15.22 -13.69
C GLU A 158 -1.28 -13.73 -13.30
N LEU A 159 -2.04 -13.40 -12.25
CA LEU A 159 -2.10 -12.04 -11.71
C LEU A 159 -0.73 -11.57 -11.17
N GLU A 160 -0.03 -12.42 -10.46
CA GLU A 160 1.34 -12.14 -9.97
C GLU A 160 2.31 -11.93 -11.14
N ALA A 161 2.27 -12.81 -12.16
CA ALA A 161 3.09 -12.68 -13.36
C ALA A 161 2.82 -11.36 -14.10
N GLU A 162 1.55 -10.95 -14.22
CA GLU A 162 1.15 -9.65 -14.78
C GLU A 162 1.78 -8.50 -13.99
N ARG A 163 1.69 -8.52 -12.65
CA ARG A 163 2.23 -7.46 -11.79
C ARG A 163 3.76 -7.39 -11.83
N VAL A 164 4.41 -8.53 -11.83
CA VAL A 164 5.88 -8.60 -11.96
C VAL A 164 6.33 -8.06 -13.32
N ALA A 165 5.63 -8.41 -14.40
CA ALA A 165 5.93 -7.91 -15.74
C ALA A 165 5.71 -6.38 -15.84
N GLU A 166 4.61 -5.85 -15.29
CA GLU A 166 4.34 -4.39 -15.23
C GLU A 166 5.45 -3.66 -14.46
N LEU A 167 5.84 -4.19 -13.28
CA LEU A 167 6.89 -3.60 -12.47
C LEU A 167 8.25 -3.63 -13.19
N SER A 168 8.60 -4.77 -13.80
CA SER A 168 9.84 -4.92 -14.57
C SER A 168 9.90 -3.91 -15.74
N ALA A 169 8.81 -3.79 -16.49
CA ALA A 169 8.71 -2.82 -17.58
C ALA A 169 8.85 -1.37 -17.07
N TYR A 170 8.22 -1.05 -15.94
CA TYR A 170 8.34 0.26 -15.30
C TYR A 170 9.78 0.55 -14.88
N LEU A 171 10.45 -0.39 -14.22
CA LEU A 171 11.83 -0.24 -13.78
C LEU A 171 12.77 0.00 -14.98
N THR A 172 12.60 -0.78 -16.06
CA THR A 172 13.39 -0.62 -17.29
C THR A 172 13.18 0.76 -17.95
N VAL A 173 11.92 1.17 -18.14
CA VAL A 173 11.60 2.48 -18.73
C VAL A 173 12.09 3.65 -17.86
N SER A 174 12.08 3.46 -16.54
CA SER A 174 12.55 4.46 -15.58
C SER A 174 14.08 4.47 -15.40
N GLY A 175 14.81 3.52 -15.97
CA GLY A 175 16.25 3.34 -15.76
C GLY A 175 16.60 2.95 -14.32
N LEU A 176 15.70 2.23 -13.65
CA LEU A 176 15.84 1.76 -12.26
C LEU A 176 15.99 0.25 -12.18
N ASP A 177 16.19 -0.44 -13.30
CA ASP A 177 16.34 -1.89 -13.41
C ASP A 177 17.75 -2.39 -13.07
N ASN A 178 18.74 -1.47 -13.02
CA ASN A 178 20.09 -1.81 -12.59
C ASN A 178 20.16 -1.89 -11.06
N TYR A 179 20.27 -3.10 -10.54
CA TYR A 179 20.43 -3.39 -9.11
C TYR A 179 21.89 -3.65 -8.69
N GLU A 180 22.81 -3.69 -9.64
CA GLU A 180 24.25 -3.79 -9.36
C GLU A 180 24.81 -2.42 -9.00
N LEU A 181 25.38 -2.33 -7.81
CA LEU A 181 26.00 -1.10 -7.36
C LEU A 181 27.37 -0.93 -8.01
N SER A 182 27.64 0.26 -8.51
CA SER A 182 28.99 0.67 -8.85
C SER A 182 29.85 0.82 -7.58
N SER A 183 31.17 0.78 -7.72
CA SER A 183 32.09 0.99 -6.60
C SER A 183 31.84 2.31 -5.85
N ASP A 184 31.44 3.35 -6.57
CA ASP A 184 31.13 4.66 -5.97
C ASP A 184 29.82 4.62 -5.17
N GLU A 185 28.80 3.91 -5.66
CA GLU A 185 27.53 3.71 -4.95
C GLU A 185 27.71 2.84 -3.70
N GLU A 186 28.50 1.76 -3.78
CA GLU A 186 28.87 0.96 -2.61
C GLU A 186 29.60 1.80 -1.55
N ASN A 187 30.57 2.60 -1.98
CA ASN A 187 31.31 3.49 -1.08
C ASN A 187 30.41 4.55 -0.47
N ALA A 188 29.47 5.11 -1.23
CA ALA A 188 28.48 6.05 -0.73
C ALA A 188 27.61 5.41 0.37
N LEU A 189 27.14 4.18 0.16
CA LEU A 189 26.36 3.44 1.17
C LEU A 189 27.17 3.12 2.42
N LYS A 190 28.42 2.63 2.27
CA LYS A 190 29.31 2.34 3.41
C LYS A 190 29.58 3.59 4.26
N ASN A 191 29.71 4.73 3.61
CA ASN A 191 30.05 6.00 4.27
C ASN A 191 28.79 6.75 4.76
N TYR A 192 27.58 6.31 4.42
CA TYR A 192 26.34 7.05 4.68
C TYR A 192 26.17 7.42 6.16
N GLN A 193 26.46 6.49 7.07
CA GLN A 193 26.32 6.73 8.52
C GLN A 193 27.40 7.67 9.07
N SER A 194 28.52 7.81 8.38
CA SER A 194 29.64 8.69 8.78
C SER A 194 29.54 10.09 8.16
N LEU A 195 28.57 10.32 7.27
CA LEU A 195 28.35 11.64 6.67
C LEU A 195 28.02 12.67 7.75
N LYS A 196 28.62 13.83 7.62
CA LYS A 196 28.23 14.99 8.43
C LYS A 196 27.00 15.63 7.81
N TRP A 197 25.95 15.70 8.60
CA TRP A 197 24.69 16.35 8.20
C TRP A 197 24.65 17.75 8.76
N ASP A 198 24.12 18.69 7.97
CA ASP A 198 23.94 20.08 8.36
C ASP A 198 22.60 20.58 7.84
N THR A 199 22.18 21.73 8.34
CA THR A 199 20.93 22.40 7.93
C THR A 199 21.24 23.43 6.85
N TYR A 200 20.53 23.34 5.74
CA TYR A 200 20.69 24.24 4.60
C TYR A 200 19.42 25.00 4.31
N ASN A 201 19.59 26.26 3.93
CA ASN A 201 18.47 27.10 3.49
C ASN A 201 18.22 26.84 2.00
N LEU A 202 16.98 26.41 1.68
CA LEU A 202 16.59 26.05 0.31
C LEU A 202 16.71 27.21 -0.67
N GLU A 203 16.40 28.44 -0.24
CA GLU A 203 16.54 29.63 -1.08
C GLU A 203 17.98 29.92 -1.44
N LYS A 204 18.91 29.66 -0.51
CA LYS A 204 20.37 29.80 -0.82
C LYS A 204 20.88 28.74 -1.79
N LEU A 205 20.29 27.54 -1.77
CA LEU A 205 20.69 26.44 -2.65
C LEU A 205 20.06 26.51 -4.04
N PHE A 206 18.78 26.85 -4.11
CA PHE A 206 17.96 26.70 -5.32
C PHE A 206 17.29 28.00 -5.76
N GLY A 207 17.59 29.11 -5.12
CA GLY A 207 16.90 30.37 -5.37
C GLY A 207 15.52 30.43 -4.72
N LYS A 208 14.84 31.55 -4.96
CA LYS A 208 13.51 31.78 -4.41
C LYS A 208 12.50 30.80 -4.97
N SER A 209 11.81 30.06 -4.10
CA SER A 209 10.69 29.20 -4.51
C SER A 209 9.53 30.03 -5.06
N THR A 210 8.83 29.46 -6.03
CA THR A 210 7.60 30.06 -6.61
C THR A 210 6.37 29.30 -6.09
N ARG A 211 5.19 29.89 -6.30
CA ARG A 211 3.92 29.23 -5.99
C ARG A 211 3.05 29.21 -7.23
N GLY A 212 2.25 28.16 -7.35
CA GLY A 212 1.21 28.14 -8.34
C GLY A 212 0.10 29.18 -8.07
N LYS A 213 -0.90 29.19 -8.91
CA LYS A 213 -2.07 30.05 -8.80
C LYS A 213 -3.32 29.21 -8.59
N ARG A 214 -4.21 29.73 -7.73
CA ARG A 214 -5.46 29.04 -7.43
C ARG A 214 -6.32 28.84 -8.66
N LEU A 215 -6.71 27.57 -8.88
CA LEU A 215 -7.70 27.19 -9.89
C LEU A 215 -8.76 26.31 -9.22
N LYS A 216 -9.97 26.84 -9.05
CA LYS A 216 -11.07 26.11 -8.41
C LYS A 216 -11.49 24.90 -9.23
N GLY A 217 -12.02 23.88 -8.57
CA GLY A 217 -12.47 22.64 -9.21
C GLY A 217 -13.46 22.90 -10.35
N ASP A 218 -14.42 23.78 -10.10
CA ASP A 218 -15.49 24.11 -11.07
C ASP A 218 -14.98 24.90 -12.31
N ASP A 219 -13.82 25.56 -12.19
CA ASP A 219 -13.21 26.32 -13.28
C ASP A 219 -12.23 25.48 -14.13
N ARG A 220 -12.01 24.21 -13.76
CA ARG A 220 -11.05 23.34 -14.45
C ARG A 220 -11.64 22.79 -15.73
N ILE A 221 -10.89 22.92 -16.81
CA ILE A 221 -11.21 22.38 -18.13
C ILE A 221 -10.38 21.11 -18.30
N ALA A 222 -11.02 19.98 -18.62
CA ALA A 222 -10.33 18.71 -18.83
C ALA A 222 -9.27 18.82 -19.93
N GLY A 223 -8.11 18.19 -19.70
CA GLY A 223 -6.97 18.23 -20.61
C GLY A 223 -5.90 17.21 -20.27
N THR A 224 -4.64 17.50 -20.60
CA THR A 224 -3.50 16.58 -20.43
C THR A 224 -2.42 17.08 -19.46
N LEU A 225 -2.46 18.35 -19.07
CA LEU A 225 -1.48 18.91 -18.13
C LEU A 225 -1.85 18.51 -16.69
N PRO A 226 -0.97 17.77 -15.95
CA PRO A 226 -1.22 17.48 -14.55
C PRO A 226 -1.35 18.79 -13.75
N PHE A 227 -2.38 18.89 -12.92
CA PHE A 227 -2.56 20.02 -12.00
C PHE A 227 -2.41 19.55 -10.56
N VAL A 228 -1.40 20.09 -9.88
CA VAL A 228 -0.97 19.67 -8.55
C VAL A 228 -1.59 20.56 -7.49
N THR A 229 -2.16 19.93 -6.47
CA THR A 229 -2.70 20.60 -5.27
C THR A 229 -2.12 19.95 -4.02
N ALA A 230 -2.41 20.50 -2.85
CA ALA A 230 -2.06 19.87 -1.58
C ALA A 230 -2.81 18.52 -1.42
N GLY A 231 -2.11 17.49 -0.97
CA GLY A 231 -2.66 16.16 -0.66
C GLY A 231 -1.75 15.00 -1.08
N GLU A 232 -2.06 13.80 -0.54
CA GLU A 232 -1.27 12.60 -0.76
C GLU A 232 -1.79 11.72 -1.90
N ALA A 233 -3.11 11.73 -2.15
CA ALA A 233 -3.72 10.93 -3.21
C ALA A 233 -3.15 11.30 -4.58
N SER A 234 -2.81 10.29 -5.39
CA SER A 234 -2.23 10.48 -6.72
C SER A 234 -1.06 11.46 -6.73
N GLU A 235 -0.22 11.44 -5.70
CA GLU A 235 0.92 12.37 -5.51
C GLU A 235 0.50 13.86 -5.54
N GLY A 236 -0.74 14.16 -5.15
CA GLY A 236 -1.30 15.51 -5.20
C GLY A 236 -1.78 15.96 -6.57
N ILE A 237 -1.79 15.11 -7.60
CA ILE A 237 -2.42 15.41 -8.90
C ILE A 237 -3.93 15.34 -8.72
N SER A 238 -4.59 16.49 -8.71
CA SER A 238 -6.03 16.60 -8.47
C SER A 238 -6.85 16.60 -9.76
N ALA A 239 -6.24 16.89 -10.90
CA ALA A 239 -6.86 16.86 -12.21
C ALA A 239 -5.81 16.86 -13.33
N TYR A 240 -6.25 16.54 -14.55
CA TYR A 240 -5.53 16.86 -15.79
C TYR A 240 -6.31 17.96 -16.51
N ILE A 241 -5.64 19.09 -16.79
CA ILE A 241 -6.29 20.31 -17.26
C ILE A 241 -5.77 20.77 -18.62
N SER A 242 -6.57 21.63 -19.29
CA SER A 242 -6.20 22.41 -20.47
C SER A 242 -6.28 23.93 -20.25
N ASN A 243 -6.58 24.37 -19.01
CA ASN A 243 -6.57 25.78 -18.66
C ASN A 243 -5.20 26.42 -18.92
N GLU A 244 -5.19 27.68 -19.30
CA GLU A 244 -3.99 28.49 -19.37
C GLU A 244 -3.51 28.82 -17.95
N VAL A 245 -2.44 28.16 -17.51
CA VAL A 245 -1.80 28.33 -16.19
C VAL A 245 -0.30 28.44 -16.34
N GLU A 246 0.37 28.90 -15.28
CA GLU A 246 1.83 28.81 -15.22
C GLU A 246 2.25 27.34 -15.22
N VAL A 247 3.12 26.98 -16.17
CA VAL A 247 3.63 25.61 -16.33
C VAL A 247 5.02 25.53 -15.74
N PHE A 248 5.18 24.67 -14.74
CA PHE A 248 6.48 24.37 -14.13
C PHE A 248 7.18 23.24 -14.87
N GLU A 249 8.50 23.33 -14.95
CA GLU A 249 9.32 22.34 -15.62
C GLU A 249 9.48 21.06 -14.79
N LYS A 250 9.85 19.98 -15.47
CA LYS A 250 10.26 18.74 -14.83
C LYS A 250 11.56 18.92 -14.03
N ASN A 251 11.87 17.92 -13.20
CA ASN A 251 13.02 17.90 -12.29
C ASN A 251 12.94 18.97 -11.20
N THR A 252 11.73 19.26 -10.75
CA THR A 252 11.44 20.17 -9.64
C THR A 252 10.95 19.41 -8.41
N THR A 253 11.02 20.07 -7.24
CA THR A 253 10.45 19.58 -6.00
C THR A 253 9.25 20.45 -5.60
N THR A 254 8.10 19.87 -5.39
CA THR A 254 6.95 20.58 -4.82
C THR A 254 6.85 20.32 -3.32
N ILE A 255 6.49 21.34 -2.56
CA ILE A 255 6.16 21.23 -1.12
C ILE A 255 4.78 21.84 -0.92
N ASP A 256 3.84 21.05 -0.42
CA ASP A 256 2.49 21.53 -0.18
C ASP A 256 2.36 22.21 1.19
N MET A 257 1.20 22.81 1.46
CA MET A 257 0.92 23.54 2.70
C MET A 257 0.99 22.68 3.98
N PHE A 258 0.98 21.35 3.83
CA PHE A 258 1.10 20.38 4.92
C PHE A 258 2.53 19.86 5.10
N GLY A 259 3.49 20.35 4.28
CA GLY A 259 4.88 19.95 4.34
C GLY A 259 5.22 18.72 3.46
N SER A 260 4.24 18.14 2.78
CA SER A 260 4.51 16.99 1.91
C SER A 260 5.32 17.42 0.69
N ALA A 261 6.54 16.88 0.58
CA ALA A 261 7.43 17.15 -0.54
C ALA A 261 7.39 16.02 -1.56
N LYS A 262 7.27 16.36 -2.85
CA LYS A 262 7.18 15.42 -3.96
C LYS A 262 8.07 15.82 -5.13
N TYR A 263 8.80 14.87 -5.69
CA TYR A 263 9.61 15.06 -6.89
C TYR A 263 8.70 15.04 -8.14
N ARG A 264 8.97 15.97 -9.08
CA ARG A 264 8.22 16.08 -10.34
C ARG A 264 9.11 15.80 -11.53
N ASN A 265 8.91 14.66 -12.17
CA ASN A 265 9.63 14.27 -13.40
C ASN A 265 8.90 14.67 -14.69
N TYR A 266 7.86 15.48 -14.59
CA TYR A 266 6.97 15.93 -15.68
C TYR A 266 6.65 17.43 -15.54
N LYS A 267 6.16 18.04 -16.62
CA LYS A 267 5.64 19.42 -16.60
C LYS A 267 4.24 19.42 -15.97
N TYR A 268 3.94 20.45 -15.19
CA TYR A 268 2.68 20.54 -14.44
C TYR A 268 2.26 21.99 -14.17
N GLY A 269 0.98 22.21 -13.90
CA GLY A 269 0.47 23.39 -13.23
C GLY A 269 0.35 23.16 -11.72
N ALA A 270 0.41 24.20 -10.90
CA ALA A 270 0.29 24.07 -9.45
C ALA A 270 -0.70 25.09 -8.86
N ASP A 271 -1.38 24.69 -7.78
CA ASP A 271 -2.25 25.55 -6.99
C ASP A 271 -1.42 26.45 -6.05
N ASP A 272 -2.04 27.50 -5.53
CA ASP A 272 -1.44 28.45 -4.58
C ASP A 272 -1.00 27.83 -3.23
N HIS A 273 -1.49 26.64 -2.91
CA HIS A 273 -1.10 25.84 -1.75
C HIS A 273 0.17 25.00 -1.95
N VAL A 274 0.80 25.09 -3.12
CA VAL A 274 2.00 24.33 -3.48
C VAL A 274 3.15 25.28 -3.79
N ALA A 275 4.23 25.14 -3.03
CA ALA A 275 5.50 25.79 -3.32
C ALA A 275 6.34 24.92 -4.25
N VAL A 276 6.99 25.53 -5.22
CA VAL A 276 7.91 24.89 -6.17
C VAL A 276 9.33 25.30 -5.85
N VAL A 277 10.16 24.34 -5.50
CA VAL A 277 11.63 24.49 -5.33
C VAL A 277 12.29 24.13 -6.65
N HIS A 278 13.11 25.02 -7.16
CA HIS A 278 13.72 24.95 -8.48
C HIS A 278 14.97 24.07 -8.47
N THR A 279 14.75 22.76 -8.56
CA THR A 279 15.83 21.76 -8.58
C THR A 279 16.24 21.34 -10.01
N GLU A 280 15.80 22.06 -11.05
CA GLU A 280 16.01 21.73 -12.46
C GLU A 280 17.49 21.59 -12.85
N ALA A 281 18.35 22.38 -12.19
CA ALA A 281 19.78 22.44 -12.52
C ALA A 281 20.61 21.31 -11.90
N VAL A 282 20.05 20.53 -10.96
CA VAL A 282 20.80 19.42 -10.36
C VAL A 282 20.45 18.09 -11.03
N PRO A 283 21.33 17.09 -10.97
CA PRO A 283 21.02 15.76 -11.48
C PRO A 283 19.76 15.18 -10.85
N MET A 284 18.97 14.43 -11.61
CA MET A 284 17.71 13.83 -11.18
C MET A 284 17.81 13.12 -9.83
N LYS A 285 18.82 12.25 -9.64
CA LYS A 285 19.01 11.52 -8.37
C LYS A 285 19.27 12.47 -7.19
N ALA A 286 19.97 13.58 -7.42
CA ALA A 286 20.18 14.61 -6.40
C ALA A 286 18.89 15.38 -6.08
N ALA A 287 18.05 15.69 -7.07
CA ALA A 287 16.73 16.32 -6.86
C ALA A 287 15.81 15.41 -6.05
N ILE A 288 15.79 14.10 -6.34
CA ILE A 288 15.02 13.11 -5.56
C ILE A 288 15.52 13.07 -4.10
N PHE A 289 16.83 13.08 -3.89
CA PHE A 289 17.41 13.11 -2.53
C PHE A 289 17.01 14.38 -1.78
N VAL A 290 17.11 15.55 -2.42
CA VAL A 290 16.65 16.82 -1.84
C VAL A 290 15.16 16.78 -1.48
N THR A 291 14.32 16.24 -2.36
CA THR A 291 12.89 16.07 -2.11
C THR A 291 12.64 15.24 -0.85
N SER A 292 13.35 14.11 -0.72
CA SER A 292 13.24 13.22 0.45
C SER A 292 13.69 13.92 1.74
N ALA A 293 14.77 14.71 1.67
CA ALA A 293 15.26 15.52 2.79
C ALA A 293 14.25 16.61 3.20
N CYS A 294 13.64 17.28 2.23
CA CYS A 294 12.58 18.27 2.49
C CYS A 294 11.36 17.61 3.16
N HIS A 295 10.92 16.47 2.67
CA HIS A 295 9.78 15.74 3.26
C HIS A 295 10.07 15.36 4.72
N LYS A 296 11.25 14.78 4.97
CA LYS A 296 11.67 14.41 6.33
C LYS A 296 11.80 15.60 7.28
N ALA A 297 12.22 16.77 6.78
CA ALA A 297 12.39 17.96 7.61
C ALA A 297 11.07 18.62 8.00
N ALA A 298 9.98 18.33 7.27
CA ALA A 298 8.65 18.88 7.53
C ALA A 298 7.81 17.96 8.46
N HIS A 299 8.25 16.73 8.68
CA HIS A 299 7.61 15.72 9.53
C HIS A 299 8.57 15.15 10.56
#